data_f786710afbf3b21c9fb0d9c124ec67bb
#
_entry.id   f786710afbf3b21c9fb0d9c124ec67bb
#
_cell.length_a   1.000
_cell.length_b   1.000
_cell.length_c   1.000
_cell.angle_alpha   90.00
_cell.angle_beta   90.00
_cell.angle_gamma   90.00
#
_symmetry.space_group_name_H-M   'P 1'
#
loop_
_entity.id
_entity.type
_entity.pdbx_description
1 polymer ?
#
loop_
_entity_poly.entity_id
_entity_poly.type
_entity_poly.pdbx_seq_one_letter_code
_entity_poly.pdbx_strand_id
1 'polypeptide(L)'
;MQVVWTDPALERVEQIAVYIAGDDPDAAVRWTVELFAAVARLADFPESGRIVPELGKREVRELIFGAYRVFYRIGPSVQVLSVRHGSQLIRSDEVRED
;
A
#
# COMPACT_ATOMS: atom_id res chain seq x y z
N MET A 1 13.21 -10.43 2.34
CA MET A 1 13.32 -9.17 1.57
C MET A 1 12.85 -8.03 2.46
N GLN A 2 13.49 -6.89 2.38
CA GLN A 2 13.13 -5.72 3.19
C GLN A 2 11.90 -5.03 2.62
N VAL A 3 11.00 -4.54 3.48
CA VAL A 3 9.87 -3.71 3.09
C VAL A 3 10.17 -2.26 3.45
N VAL A 4 10.13 -1.39 2.46
CA VAL A 4 10.44 0.03 2.62
C VAL A 4 9.19 0.84 2.27
N TRP A 5 8.76 1.69 3.20
CA TRP A 5 7.66 2.62 2.97
C TRP A 5 8.19 3.93 2.39
N THR A 6 7.68 4.32 1.22
CA THR A 6 8.02 5.63 0.65
C THR A 6 7.29 6.73 1.41
N ASP A 7 7.83 7.95 1.34
CA ASP A 7 7.18 9.10 1.99
C ASP A 7 5.76 9.33 1.46
N PRO A 8 5.50 9.28 0.14
CA PRO A 8 4.12 9.41 -0.35
C PRO A 8 3.18 8.34 0.21
N ALA A 9 3.65 7.10 0.38
CA ALA A 9 2.82 6.05 0.94
C ALA A 9 2.48 6.32 2.41
N LEU A 10 3.46 6.78 3.20
CA LEU A 10 3.23 7.13 4.60
C LEU A 10 2.27 8.31 4.74
N GLU A 11 2.36 9.30 3.86
CA GLU A 11 1.42 10.42 3.84
C GLU A 11 0.00 9.94 3.59
N ARG A 12 -0.18 8.99 2.68
CA ARG A 12 -1.52 8.44 2.41
C ARG A 12 -2.07 7.69 3.61
N VAL A 13 -1.23 6.90 4.29
CA VAL A 13 -1.64 6.21 5.52
C VAL A 13 -2.12 7.22 6.56
N GLU A 14 -1.37 8.29 6.76
CA GLU A 14 -1.74 9.33 7.72
C GLU A 14 -3.07 9.98 7.36
N GLN A 15 -3.27 10.35 6.10
CA GLN A 15 -4.52 10.96 5.63
C GLN A 15 -5.72 10.04 5.88
N ILE A 16 -5.57 8.76 5.57
CA ILE A 16 -6.65 7.78 5.77
C ILE A 16 -6.92 7.59 7.27
N ALA A 17 -5.87 7.47 8.08
CA ALA A 17 -6.02 7.31 9.52
C ALA A 17 -6.73 8.52 10.15
N VAL A 18 -6.38 9.72 9.74
CA VAL A 18 -7.04 10.96 10.21
C VAL A 18 -8.52 10.94 9.81
N TYR A 19 -8.83 10.53 8.60
CA TYR A 19 -10.22 10.42 8.14
C TYR A 19 -11.02 9.43 8.98
N ILE A 20 -10.45 8.25 9.26
CA ILE A 20 -11.10 7.23 10.11
C ILE A 20 -11.28 7.75 11.54
N ALA A 21 -10.24 8.42 12.07
CA ALA A 21 -10.25 8.96 13.44
C ALA A 21 -11.32 10.02 13.66
N GLY A 22 -11.72 10.73 12.60
CA GLY A 22 -12.80 11.71 12.68
C GLY A 22 -14.12 11.07 13.12
N ASP A 23 -14.30 9.80 12.83
CA ASP A 23 -15.49 9.04 13.21
C ASP A 23 -15.24 8.15 14.43
N ASP A 24 -14.08 7.48 14.46
CA ASP A 24 -13.72 6.54 15.53
C ASP A 24 -12.19 6.48 15.69
N PRO A 25 -11.63 7.19 16.70
CA PRO A 25 -10.17 7.20 16.91
C PRO A 25 -9.58 5.80 17.16
N ASP A 26 -10.29 4.94 17.90
CA ASP A 26 -9.79 3.59 18.17
C ASP A 26 -9.75 2.74 16.90
N ALA A 27 -10.73 2.91 16.02
CA ALA A 27 -10.74 2.23 14.72
C ALA A 27 -9.55 2.66 13.87
N ALA A 28 -9.16 3.93 13.93
CA ALA A 28 -7.99 4.44 13.19
C ALA A 28 -6.70 3.75 13.66
N VAL A 29 -6.53 3.56 14.96
CA VAL A 29 -5.37 2.88 15.53
C VAL A 29 -5.35 1.42 15.08
N ARG A 30 -6.47 0.72 15.21
CA ARG A 30 -6.56 -0.69 14.79
C ARG A 30 -6.27 -0.85 13.30
N TRP A 31 -6.85 0.00 12.47
CA TRP A 31 -6.62 -0.02 11.03
C TRP A 31 -5.15 0.14 10.69
N THR A 32 -4.48 1.11 11.32
CA THR A 32 -3.07 1.39 11.07
C THR A 32 -2.20 0.21 11.48
N VAL A 33 -2.41 -0.35 12.67
CA VAL A 33 -1.63 -1.50 13.16
C VAL A 33 -1.83 -2.71 12.24
N GLU A 34 -3.06 -3.01 11.87
CA GLU A 34 -3.38 -4.15 11.02
C GLU A 34 -2.83 -3.97 9.60
N LEU A 35 -2.87 -2.74 9.07
CA LEU A 35 -2.29 -2.43 7.76
C LEU A 35 -0.79 -2.71 7.73
N PHE A 36 -0.05 -2.18 8.71
CA PHE A 36 1.39 -2.39 8.77
C PHE A 36 1.74 -3.88 8.95
N ALA A 37 0.96 -4.61 9.75
CA ALA A 37 1.16 -6.05 9.91
C ALA A 37 0.94 -6.81 8.60
N ALA A 38 -0.11 -6.47 7.86
CA ALA A 38 -0.40 -7.10 6.57
C ALA A 38 0.71 -6.83 5.55
N VAL A 39 1.18 -5.60 5.48
CA VAL A 39 2.23 -5.20 4.54
C VAL A 39 3.58 -5.83 4.92
N ALA A 40 3.86 -5.99 6.20
CA ALA A 40 5.11 -6.61 6.66
C ALA A 40 5.28 -8.04 6.11
N ARG A 41 4.19 -8.76 5.86
CA ARG A 41 4.24 -10.12 5.30
C ARG A 41 4.77 -10.16 3.88
N LEU A 42 4.80 -9.04 3.19
CA LEU A 42 5.41 -8.96 1.86
C LEU A 42 6.92 -9.21 1.89
N ALA A 43 7.57 -9.10 3.06
CA ALA A 43 8.97 -9.43 3.22
C ALA A 43 9.23 -10.91 2.88
N ASP A 44 8.31 -11.79 3.26
CA ASP A 44 8.41 -13.23 3.02
C ASP A 44 7.68 -13.65 1.73
N PHE A 45 6.63 -12.93 1.37
CA PHE A 45 5.76 -13.27 0.23
C PHE A 45 5.54 -12.06 -0.68
N PRO A 46 6.61 -11.57 -1.36
CA PRO A 46 6.49 -10.34 -2.16
C PRO A 46 5.53 -10.47 -3.35
N GLU A 47 5.31 -11.68 -3.85
CA GLU A 47 4.41 -11.90 -4.98
C GLU A 47 2.98 -12.27 -4.56
N SER A 48 2.65 -12.14 -3.27
CA SER A 48 1.31 -12.46 -2.77
C SER A 48 0.23 -11.47 -3.25
N GLY A 49 0.60 -10.24 -3.56
CA GLY A 49 -0.30 -9.30 -4.20
C GLY A 49 -0.43 -9.58 -5.70
N ARG A 50 -1.52 -9.13 -6.29
CA ARG A 50 -1.77 -9.32 -7.73
C ARG A 50 -1.10 -8.21 -8.54
N ILE A 51 -0.84 -8.50 -9.81
CA ILE A 51 -0.41 -7.48 -10.77
C ILE A 51 -1.53 -6.43 -10.88
N VAL A 52 -1.16 -5.15 -10.84
CA VAL A 52 -2.13 -4.05 -10.93
C VAL A 52 -2.75 -4.07 -12.33
N PRO A 53 -4.08 -4.28 -12.46
CA PRO A 53 -4.70 -4.44 -13.78
C PRO A 53 -4.51 -3.25 -14.72
N GLU A 54 -4.58 -2.03 -14.19
CA GLU A 54 -4.47 -0.83 -15.03
C GLU A 54 -3.05 -0.54 -15.52
N LEU A 55 -2.02 -1.19 -14.93
CA LEU A 55 -0.62 -1.01 -15.32
C LEU A 55 -0.06 -2.17 -16.12
N GLY A 56 -0.40 -3.40 -15.78
CA GLY A 56 0.09 -4.59 -16.44
C GLY A 56 1.58 -4.84 -16.28
N LYS A 57 2.23 -4.25 -15.28
CA LYS A 57 3.67 -4.40 -15.01
C LYS A 57 3.88 -5.47 -13.94
N ARG A 58 4.75 -6.45 -14.22
CA ARG A 58 4.97 -7.59 -13.32
C ARG A 58 5.57 -7.18 -11.98
N GLU A 59 6.40 -6.15 -11.97
CA GLU A 59 7.09 -5.66 -10.78
C GLU A 59 6.20 -4.79 -9.89
N VAL A 60 5.04 -4.31 -10.39
CA VAL A 60 4.12 -3.48 -9.61
C VAL A 60 2.89 -4.29 -9.26
N ARG A 61 2.67 -4.41 -7.97
CA ARG A 61 1.59 -5.24 -7.44
C ARG A 61 0.71 -4.47 -6.48
N GLU A 62 -0.44 -5.04 -6.18
CA GLU A 62 -1.31 -4.50 -5.14
C GLU A 62 -1.72 -5.59 -4.16
N LEU A 63 -1.73 -5.21 -2.89
CA LEU A 63 -2.28 -6.01 -1.81
C LEU A 63 -3.63 -5.39 -1.44
N ILE A 64 -4.67 -6.19 -1.47
CA ILE A 64 -6.01 -5.72 -1.08
C ILE A 64 -6.11 -5.81 0.44
N PHE A 65 -6.43 -4.68 1.06
CA PHE A 65 -6.59 -4.58 2.50
C PHE A 65 -7.93 -3.92 2.81
N GLY A 66 -8.96 -4.71 3.06
CA GLY A 66 -10.32 -4.21 3.24
C GLY A 66 -10.78 -3.43 2.01
N ALA A 67 -11.17 -2.18 2.20
CA ALA A 67 -11.62 -1.31 1.11
C ALA A 67 -10.46 -0.60 0.39
N TYR A 68 -9.22 -0.92 0.76
CA TYR A 68 -8.05 -0.19 0.28
C TYR A 68 -7.15 -1.07 -0.58
N ARG A 69 -6.38 -0.42 -1.46
CA ARG A 69 -5.36 -1.03 -2.32
C ARG A 69 -4.01 -0.50 -1.86
N VAL A 70 -3.09 -1.42 -1.52
CA VAL A 70 -1.70 -1.07 -1.19
C VAL A 70 -0.85 -1.38 -2.40
N PHE A 71 -0.32 -0.35 -3.05
CA PHE A 71 0.52 -0.50 -4.24
C PHE A 71 1.97 -0.61 -3.83
N TYR A 72 2.69 -1.60 -4.39
CA TYR A 72 4.10 -1.79 -4.09
C TYR A 72 4.87 -2.27 -5.31
N ARG A 73 6.18 -2.05 -5.29
CA ARG A 73 7.10 -2.50 -6.33
C ARG A 73 8.03 -3.55 -5.77
N ILE A 74 8.26 -4.61 -6.53
CA ILE A 74 9.23 -5.66 -6.21
C ILE A 74 10.54 -5.34 -6.95
N GLY A 75 11.61 -5.15 -6.21
CA GLY A 75 12.95 -4.94 -6.71
C GLY A 75 13.93 -5.55 -5.70
N PRO A 76 15.09 -4.94 -5.45
CA PRO A 76 16.00 -5.38 -4.39
C PRO A 76 15.34 -5.37 -3.01
N SER A 77 14.33 -4.52 -2.84
CA SER A 77 13.44 -4.51 -1.69
C SER A 77 12.01 -4.37 -2.18
N VAL A 78 11.04 -4.57 -1.29
CA VAL A 78 9.64 -4.23 -1.56
C VAL A 78 9.46 -2.76 -1.20
N GLN A 79 9.10 -1.93 -2.18
CA GLN A 79 8.82 -0.52 -1.95
C GLN A 79 7.32 -0.29 -1.96
N VAL A 80 6.78 0.19 -0.85
CA VAL A 80 5.36 0.56 -0.78
C VAL A 80 5.19 1.96 -1.37
N LEU A 81 4.44 2.06 -2.46
CA LEU A 81 4.34 3.26 -3.28
C LEU A 81 3.17 4.15 -2.88
N SER A 82 2.03 3.56 -2.56
CA SER A 82 0.81 4.30 -2.23
C SER A 82 -0.21 3.40 -1.57
N VAL A 83 -1.15 4.02 -0.89
CA VAL A 83 -2.36 3.34 -0.36
C VAL A 83 -3.55 4.16 -0.83
N ARG A 84 -4.53 3.50 -1.46
CA ARG A 84 -5.71 4.18 -2.00
C ARG A 84 -6.97 3.37 -1.75
N HIS A 85 -8.09 4.05 -1.75
CA HIS A 85 -9.39 3.39 -1.77
C HIS A 85 -9.49 2.52 -3.03
N GLY A 86 -10.16 1.37 -2.94
CA GLY A 86 -10.20 0.38 -4.01
C GLY A 86 -10.74 0.88 -5.35
N SER A 87 -11.57 1.94 -5.34
CA SER A 87 -12.10 2.54 -6.56
C SER A 87 -11.13 3.51 -7.25
N GLN A 88 -10.06 3.91 -6.58
CA GLN A 88 -9.09 4.86 -7.13
C GLN A 88 -8.05 4.13 -7.97
N LEU A 89 -7.81 4.66 -9.18
CA LEU A 89 -6.81 4.10 -10.10
C LEU A 89 -5.44 4.69 -9.83
N ILE A 90 -4.41 3.96 -10.26
CA ILE A 90 -3.02 4.44 -10.24
C ILE A 90 -2.53 4.57 -11.67
N ARG A 91 -1.77 5.65 -11.97
CA ARG A 91 -1.23 5.88 -13.29
C ARG A 91 0.23 5.44 -13.35
N SER A 92 0.70 5.16 -14.58
CA SER A 92 2.09 4.71 -14.80
C SER A 92 3.13 5.70 -14.30
N ASP A 93 2.86 7.00 -14.41
CA ASP A 93 3.80 8.04 -13.97
C ASP A 93 3.93 8.13 -12.45
N GLU A 94 3.01 7.51 -11.70
CA GLU A 94 3.06 7.50 -10.23
C GLU A 94 3.92 6.36 -9.66
N VAL A 95 4.40 5.46 -10.51
CA VAL A 95 5.20 4.30 -10.09
C VAL A 95 6.64 4.36 -10.61
N ARG A 96 7.14 5.56 -10.87
CA ARG A 96 8.50 5.75 -11.39
C ARG A 96 9.54 5.33 -10.36
N GLU A 97 10.66 4.85 -10.91
CA GLU A 97 11.86 4.64 -10.09
C GLU A 97 12.55 5.98 -9.85
N ASP A 98 13.00 6.17 -8.63
CA ASP A 98 13.83 7.30 -8.26
C ASP A 98 15.30 6.92 -8.27
#